data_e5f06f40517d5de050e97148e15eae28
#
_entry.id   e5f06f40517d5de050e97148e15eae28
#
_cell.length_a   1.000
_cell.length_b   1.000
_cell.length_c   1.000
_cell.angle_alpha   90.00
_cell.angle_beta   90.00
_cell.angle_gamma   90.00
#
_symmetry.space_group_name_H-M   'P 1'
#
loop_
_entity.id
_entity.type
_entity.pdbx_description
1 polymer ?
#
loop_
_entity_poly.entity_id
_entity_poly.type
_entity_poly.pdbx_seq_one_letter_code
_entity_poly.pdbx_strand_id
1 'polypeptide(L)'
;MGTFTGFCSRNMGFAPGRCVEETEHAHPVTLKRPGRVCTLILNGELYNAKELGRELKADTDRNEELFLLAYMQYGPEFVKKINGVFGAVIWDETKKILFLFRDRIGAKPMFYTQKKETLFFASAIGSLFQYPGVDPVLDENGLCEIFALGPARTPGNGVFRDIYEVLPGHYLSFADGILKDHCYWNVKSQPHEDSREETVEKTAWLLEDSIKRQMESEETISTFLSGGVDSSLVTAVCADALREKGERLQTFSFDFEGNRQYFQANAFQPSQDRPWVEQMVTYCGSEHRYLECSNEKLAEYLYKAVDARCLPCMADVESSMLYFCSQVSQYSKAALTGECADEIFGGYPWFHKKEAFETDGFPWSADQSVRQSLLQEKWIRKLPMKEYAEEAYEKAVRETPCCTEDSPVEKRRREIAYLNLKWFMATLLDRMERTSTWCGLSARVPIADYRIIEYVWNVPWSVKCEDGIPKALLRRAGKGKVPDEVLWRKKSPYPKTYNPQYEALLADRLREEVLQDTSAPIRAFLDRKKAERFLNSPKDYGKPWYGQLMAGPQMIAYVLQINYWMKKYQIQIKL
;
A
#
# COMPACT_ATOMS: atom_id res chain seq x y z
N MET A 1 -7.17 -6.79 -14.11
CA MET A 1 -7.33 -5.40 -13.62
C MET A 1 -6.44 -4.51 -14.44
N GLY A 2 -6.96 -3.47 -15.00
CA GLY A 2 -6.22 -2.66 -15.97
C GLY A 2 -6.03 -1.23 -15.50
N THR A 3 -4.93 -0.66 -15.91
CA THR A 3 -4.65 0.75 -15.71
C THR A 3 -5.42 1.63 -16.69
N PHE A 4 -5.59 2.89 -16.34
CA PHE A 4 -6.30 3.84 -17.16
C PHE A 4 -5.76 5.26 -17.03
N THR A 5 -6.05 6.07 -18.04
CA THR A 5 -5.85 7.51 -18.05
C THR A 5 -6.95 8.18 -18.88
N GLY A 6 -7.09 9.48 -18.77
CA GLY A 6 -8.05 10.23 -19.57
C GLY A 6 -8.09 11.70 -19.18
N PHE A 7 -8.96 12.43 -19.85
CA PHE A 7 -9.22 13.82 -19.52
C PHE A 7 -10.71 14.20 -19.70
N CYS A 8 -11.10 15.28 -19.05
CA CYS A 8 -12.37 15.94 -19.24
C CYS A 8 -12.15 17.45 -19.37
N SER A 9 -12.75 18.05 -20.38
CA SER A 9 -12.67 19.49 -20.64
C SER A 9 -14.06 20.04 -20.94
N ARG A 10 -14.30 21.29 -20.55
CA ARG A 10 -15.55 22.00 -20.83
C ARG A 10 -15.87 21.99 -22.33
N ASN A 11 -14.88 22.18 -23.19
CA ASN A 11 -15.07 22.34 -24.63
C ASN A 11 -15.01 21.03 -25.42
N MET A 12 -14.26 20.02 -24.94
CA MET A 12 -14.03 18.75 -25.64
C MET A 12 -14.78 17.56 -25.01
N GLY A 13 -15.41 17.75 -23.84
CA GLY A 13 -16.08 16.68 -23.11
C GLY A 13 -15.07 15.69 -22.49
N PHE A 14 -15.50 14.45 -22.31
CA PHE A 14 -14.74 13.35 -21.73
C PHE A 14 -14.07 12.51 -22.81
N ALA A 15 -12.79 12.19 -22.63
CA ALA A 15 -12.06 11.25 -23.47
C ALA A 15 -11.21 10.30 -22.63
N PRO A 16 -11.44 8.97 -22.74
CA PRO A 16 -10.52 7.98 -22.18
C PRO A 16 -9.25 7.91 -23.01
N GLY A 17 -8.11 7.75 -22.33
CA GLY A 17 -6.78 7.55 -22.95
C GLY A 17 -6.23 6.16 -22.62
N ARG A 18 -5.07 5.83 -23.20
CA ARG A 18 -4.32 4.60 -22.90
C ARG A 18 -3.07 4.94 -22.09
N CYS A 19 -2.74 4.12 -21.10
CA CYS A 19 -1.45 4.21 -20.42
C CYS A 19 -0.33 3.72 -21.33
N VAL A 20 0.83 4.39 -21.29
CA VAL A 20 1.91 4.17 -22.25
C VAL A 20 2.76 2.94 -21.90
N GLU A 21 2.84 2.54 -20.63
CA GLU A 21 3.84 1.57 -20.14
C GLU A 21 3.25 0.26 -19.55
N GLU A 22 1.93 0.03 -19.65
CA GLU A 22 1.31 -1.10 -18.95
C GLU A 22 0.57 -2.06 -19.89
N THR A 23 0.62 -3.35 -19.54
CA THR A 23 0.17 -4.46 -20.40
C THR A 23 -1.34 -4.66 -20.42
N GLU A 24 -2.05 -4.23 -19.38
CA GLU A 24 -3.51 -4.36 -19.28
C GLU A 24 -4.16 -2.99 -19.09
N HIS A 25 -5.21 -2.71 -19.86
CA HIS A 25 -5.98 -1.47 -19.79
C HIS A 25 -7.41 -1.73 -19.33
N ALA A 26 -7.92 -0.88 -18.43
CA ALA A 26 -9.32 -0.86 -18.12
C ALA A 26 -10.11 -0.28 -19.31
N HIS A 27 -11.09 -1.02 -19.78
CA HIS A 27 -11.92 -0.61 -20.90
C HIS A 27 -13.14 0.19 -20.46
N PRO A 28 -13.48 1.29 -21.16
CA PRO A 28 -14.70 2.01 -20.87
C PRO A 28 -15.94 1.15 -21.12
N VAL A 29 -16.87 1.15 -20.18
CA VAL A 29 -18.19 0.51 -20.28
C VAL A 29 -19.25 1.61 -20.26
N THR A 30 -20.13 1.62 -21.28
CA THR A 30 -21.21 2.61 -21.38
C THR A 30 -22.55 1.95 -21.18
N LEU A 31 -23.34 2.47 -20.25
CA LEU A 31 -24.71 2.05 -20.00
C LEU A 31 -25.69 3.15 -20.41
N LYS A 32 -26.73 2.77 -21.19
CA LYS A 32 -27.81 3.66 -21.64
C LYS A 32 -29.11 3.23 -21.01
N ARG A 33 -29.80 4.16 -20.39
CA ARG A 33 -31.17 4.04 -19.87
C ARG A 33 -32.01 5.22 -20.38
N PRO A 34 -33.34 5.14 -20.38
CA PRO A 34 -34.17 6.27 -20.80
C PRO A 34 -33.78 7.57 -20.10
N GLY A 35 -33.39 8.56 -20.90
CA GLY A 35 -32.97 9.88 -20.40
C GLY A 35 -31.60 9.95 -19.71
N ARG A 36 -30.77 8.87 -19.71
CA ARG A 36 -29.50 8.85 -19.04
C ARG A 36 -28.45 8.00 -19.75
N VAL A 37 -27.27 8.57 -19.94
CA VAL A 37 -26.11 7.89 -20.52
C VAL A 37 -24.91 8.11 -19.58
N CYS A 38 -24.28 7.01 -19.15
CA CYS A 38 -23.10 7.08 -18.30
C CYS A 38 -22.02 6.13 -18.81
N THR A 39 -20.78 6.58 -18.76
CA THR A 39 -19.59 5.80 -19.11
C THR A 39 -18.71 5.63 -17.88
N LEU A 40 -18.28 4.41 -17.61
CA LEU A 40 -17.40 4.02 -16.50
C LEU A 40 -16.07 3.53 -17.04
N ILE A 41 -14.99 3.91 -16.36
CA ILE A 41 -13.71 3.19 -16.38
C ILE A 41 -13.46 2.70 -14.95
N LEU A 42 -13.28 1.41 -14.76
CA LEU A 42 -13.10 0.77 -13.45
C LEU A 42 -11.79 -0.01 -13.41
N ASN A 43 -10.92 0.30 -12.46
CA ASN A 43 -9.86 -0.57 -11.99
C ASN A 43 -10.22 -1.01 -10.57
N GLY A 44 -10.72 -2.23 -10.41
CA GLY A 44 -11.12 -2.68 -9.08
C GLY A 44 -12.06 -3.88 -9.09
N GLU A 45 -12.44 -4.28 -7.90
CA GLU A 45 -13.31 -5.44 -7.64
C GLU A 45 -14.39 -5.07 -6.60
N LEU A 46 -15.59 -5.62 -6.80
CA LEU A 46 -16.69 -5.52 -5.84
C LEU A 46 -16.82 -6.84 -5.07
N TYR A 47 -16.61 -6.80 -3.77
CA TYR A 47 -16.73 -7.98 -2.89
C TYR A 47 -18.16 -8.25 -2.42
N ASN A 48 -19.08 -7.33 -2.69
CA ASN A 48 -20.52 -7.51 -2.45
C ASN A 48 -21.36 -7.46 -3.73
N ALA A 49 -20.79 -7.87 -4.86
CA ALA A 49 -21.48 -7.83 -6.16
C ALA A 49 -22.83 -8.56 -6.15
N LYS A 50 -22.89 -9.75 -5.53
CA LYS A 50 -24.12 -10.55 -5.43
C LYS A 50 -25.23 -9.88 -4.63
N GLU A 51 -24.89 -9.25 -3.49
CA GLU A 51 -25.84 -8.50 -2.67
C GLU A 51 -26.35 -7.26 -3.41
N LEU A 52 -25.41 -6.53 -4.01
CA LEU A 52 -25.70 -5.33 -4.79
C LEU A 52 -26.59 -5.66 -6.01
N GLY A 53 -26.29 -6.74 -6.73
CA GLY A 53 -27.10 -7.21 -7.86
C GLY A 53 -28.53 -7.53 -7.46
N ARG A 54 -28.74 -8.22 -6.32
CA ARG A 54 -30.07 -8.49 -5.77
C ARG A 54 -30.82 -7.20 -5.38
N GLU A 55 -30.15 -6.26 -4.71
CA GLU A 55 -30.72 -4.97 -4.32
C GLU A 55 -31.15 -4.15 -5.55
N LEU A 56 -30.32 -4.13 -6.57
CA LEU A 56 -30.56 -3.41 -7.84
C LEU A 56 -31.54 -4.13 -8.77
N LYS A 57 -31.90 -5.39 -8.47
CA LYS A 57 -32.64 -6.29 -9.39
C LYS A 57 -31.95 -6.34 -10.75
N ALA A 58 -30.64 -6.43 -10.74
CA ALA A 58 -29.82 -6.45 -11.94
C ALA A 58 -29.81 -7.85 -12.58
N ASP A 59 -29.81 -7.87 -13.90
CA ASP A 59 -29.69 -9.10 -14.71
C ASP A 59 -28.24 -9.28 -15.18
N THR A 60 -27.28 -8.99 -14.28
CA THR A 60 -25.84 -9.07 -14.53
C THR A 60 -25.10 -9.28 -13.22
N ASP A 61 -23.94 -9.92 -13.28
CA ASP A 61 -22.97 -10.07 -12.19
C ASP A 61 -21.64 -9.31 -12.46
N ARG A 62 -21.55 -8.63 -13.62
CA ARG A 62 -20.36 -7.85 -13.99
C ARG A 62 -20.19 -6.62 -13.12
N ASN A 63 -19.01 -6.49 -12.53
CA ASN A 63 -18.68 -5.40 -11.61
C ASN A 63 -18.94 -4.01 -12.22
N GLU A 64 -18.55 -3.79 -13.49
CA GLU A 64 -18.69 -2.51 -14.17
C GLU A 64 -20.17 -2.12 -14.36
N GLU A 65 -20.99 -3.08 -14.73
CA GLU A 65 -22.42 -2.85 -14.94
C GLU A 65 -23.13 -2.59 -13.61
N LEU A 66 -22.84 -3.37 -12.57
CA LEU A 66 -23.37 -3.18 -11.23
C LEU A 66 -22.97 -1.82 -10.65
N PHE A 67 -21.72 -1.39 -10.87
CA PHE A 67 -21.22 -0.08 -10.44
C PHE A 67 -21.99 1.07 -11.11
N LEU A 68 -22.21 0.98 -12.43
CA LEU A 68 -23.00 1.97 -13.17
C LEU A 68 -24.47 1.97 -12.78
N LEU A 69 -25.09 0.79 -12.62
CA LEU A 69 -26.48 0.68 -12.18
C LEU A 69 -26.68 1.29 -10.80
N ALA A 70 -25.78 1.03 -9.87
CA ALA A 70 -25.80 1.62 -8.54
C ALA A 70 -25.67 3.15 -8.60
N TYR A 71 -24.74 3.68 -9.41
CA TYR A 71 -24.60 5.12 -9.63
C TYR A 71 -25.88 5.72 -10.25
N MET A 72 -26.46 5.07 -11.23
CA MET A 72 -27.70 5.54 -11.86
C MET A 72 -28.87 5.58 -10.89
N GLN A 73 -28.95 4.64 -9.96
CA GLN A 73 -30.05 4.57 -8.98
C GLN A 73 -29.85 5.51 -7.80
N TYR A 74 -28.64 5.58 -7.22
CA TYR A 74 -28.38 6.27 -5.96
C TYR A 74 -27.57 7.57 -6.10
N GLY A 75 -27.13 7.91 -7.32
CA GLY A 75 -26.20 9.04 -7.51
C GLY A 75 -24.81 8.75 -6.94
N PRO A 76 -23.97 9.78 -6.72
CA PRO A 76 -22.56 9.59 -6.30
C PRO A 76 -22.41 8.95 -4.92
N GLU A 77 -23.43 9.04 -4.06
CA GLU A 77 -23.43 8.42 -2.73
C GLU A 77 -23.55 6.88 -2.75
N PHE A 78 -23.76 6.28 -3.93
CA PHE A 78 -23.79 4.82 -4.11
C PHE A 78 -22.51 4.14 -3.58
N VAL A 79 -21.37 4.84 -3.60
CA VAL A 79 -20.07 4.34 -3.09
C VAL A 79 -20.14 3.90 -1.63
N LYS A 80 -21.08 4.42 -0.85
CA LYS A 80 -21.31 3.97 0.54
C LYS A 80 -21.84 2.54 0.63
N LYS A 81 -22.49 2.05 -0.45
CA LYS A 81 -23.05 0.70 -0.55
C LYS A 81 -22.06 -0.33 -1.09
N ILE A 82 -20.96 0.12 -1.67
CA ILE A 82 -19.94 -0.77 -2.23
C ILE A 82 -19.04 -1.32 -1.11
N ASN A 83 -18.87 -2.63 -1.07
CA ASN A 83 -17.71 -3.27 -0.43
C ASN A 83 -16.79 -3.74 -1.56
N GLY A 84 -15.58 -3.20 -1.61
CA GLY A 84 -14.63 -3.48 -2.68
C GLY A 84 -13.45 -2.51 -2.68
N VAL A 85 -12.52 -2.75 -3.57
CA VAL A 85 -11.37 -1.88 -3.85
C VAL A 85 -11.48 -1.35 -5.27
N PHE A 86 -11.35 -0.03 -5.45
CA PHE A 86 -11.52 0.58 -6.76
C PHE A 86 -10.89 1.96 -6.90
N GLY A 87 -10.35 2.21 -8.08
CA GLY A 87 -10.20 3.52 -8.68
C GLY A 87 -11.14 3.59 -9.87
N ALA A 88 -12.13 4.48 -9.85
CA ALA A 88 -13.16 4.51 -10.86
C ALA A 88 -13.43 5.92 -11.39
N VAL A 89 -13.76 6.00 -12.67
CA VAL A 89 -14.13 7.26 -13.34
C VAL A 89 -15.52 7.09 -13.95
N ILE A 90 -16.46 7.96 -13.59
CA ILE A 90 -17.79 8.00 -14.22
C ILE A 90 -17.96 9.33 -14.93
N TRP A 91 -18.27 9.28 -16.22
CA TRP A 91 -18.78 10.38 -17.00
C TRP A 91 -20.31 10.27 -17.12
N ASP A 92 -21.02 11.16 -16.47
CA ASP A 92 -22.48 11.31 -16.66
C ASP A 92 -22.72 12.31 -17.80
N GLU A 93 -22.94 11.77 -18.99
CA GLU A 93 -23.13 12.58 -20.20
C GLU A 93 -24.38 13.45 -20.13
N THR A 94 -25.41 12.99 -19.45
CA THR A 94 -26.67 13.73 -19.29
C THR A 94 -26.49 14.95 -18.39
N LYS A 95 -25.71 14.82 -17.32
CA LYS A 95 -25.46 15.90 -16.37
C LYS A 95 -24.21 16.72 -16.71
N LYS A 96 -23.39 16.25 -17.66
CA LYS A 96 -22.07 16.83 -18.01
C LYS A 96 -21.12 16.93 -16.80
N ILE A 97 -21.10 15.89 -15.97
CA ILE A 97 -20.27 15.81 -14.77
C ILE A 97 -19.35 14.60 -14.87
N LEU A 98 -18.06 14.80 -14.58
CA LEU A 98 -17.11 13.75 -14.35
C LEU A 98 -16.96 13.50 -12.86
N PHE A 99 -16.92 12.23 -12.47
CA PHE A 99 -16.57 11.81 -11.11
C PHE A 99 -15.33 10.95 -11.12
N LEU A 100 -14.42 11.17 -10.15
CA LEU A 100 -13.30 10.32 -9.85
C LEU A 100 -13.52 9.72 -8.46
N PHE A 101 -13.68 8.41 -8.36
CA PHE A 101 -13.93 7.71 -7.10
C PHE A 101 -12.69 6.93 -6.67
N ARG A 102 -12.37 6.93 -5.39
CA ARG A 102 -11.36 6.07 -4.79
C ARG A 102 -11.95 5.28 -3.63
N ASP A 103 -11.58 4.01 -3.51
CA ASP A 103 -12.06 3.15 -2.42
C ASP A 103 -11.69 3.66 -1.03
N ARG A 104 -12.34 3.09 0.01
CA ARG A 104 -12.24 3.56 1.40
C ARG A 104 -10.83 3.56 1.95
N ILE A 105 -10.04 2.54 1.64
CA ILE A 105 -8.68 2.36 2.15
C ILE A 105 -7.61 2.86 1.17
N GLY A 106 -8.02 3.25 -0.06
CA GLY A 106 -7.12 3.71 -1.10
C GLY A 106 -6.23 2.61 -1.69
N ALA A 107 -6.73 1.36 -1.70
CA ALA A 107 -5.99 0.25 -2.27
C ALA A 107 -5.71 0.46 -3.76
N LYS A 108 -6.67 1.05 -4.49
CA LYS A 108 -6.46 1.42 -5.89
C LYS A 108 -6.09 2.90 -6.00
N PRO A 109 -5.02 3.24 -6.74
CA PRO A 109 -4.58 4.62 -6.90
C PRO A 109 -5.42 5.40 -7.90
N MET A 110 -5.52 6.72 -7.69
CA MET A 110 -6.20 7.66 -8.58
C MET A 110 -5.51 9.01 -8.51
N PHE A 111 -4.76 9.36 -9.55
CA PHE A 111 -4.05 10.64 -9.66
C PHE A 111 -4.77 11.59 -10.60
N TYR A 112 -4.59 12.89 -10.35
CA TYR A 112 -5.16 13.92 -11.20
C TYR A 112 -4.32 15.20 -11.20
N THR A 113 -4.53 15.98 -12.25
CA THR A 113 -4.03 17.37 -12.35
C THR A 113 -5.02 18.19 -13.13
N GLN A 114 -5.20 19.45 -12.73
CA GLN A 114 -6.04 20.39 -13.46
C GLN A 114 -5.20 21.46 -14.11
N LYS A 115 -5.36 21.64 -15.41
CA LYS A 115 -4.75 22.72 -16.18
C LYS A 115 -5.86 23.54 -16.84
N LYS A 116 -6.06 24.77 -16.38
CA LYS A 116 -7.19 25.64 -16.78
C LYS A 116 -8.54 24.92 -16.56
N GLU A 117 -9.34 24.75 -17.60
CA GLU A 117 -10.65 24.10 -17.58
C GLU A 117 -10.61 22.60 -17.95
N THR A 118 -9.43 21.99 -17.93
CA THR A 118 -9.23 20.58 -18.23
C THR A 118 -8.70 19.82 -17.02
N LEU A 119 -9.38 18.77 -16.63
CA LEU A 119 -8.93 17.80 -15.63
C LEU A 119 -8.35 16.59 -16.34
N PHE A 120 -7.09 16.24 -16.04
CA PHE A 120 -6.43 15.02 -16.44
C PHE A 120 -6.40 14.05 -15.26
N PHE A 121 -6.57 12.76 -15.51
CA PHE A 121 -6.55 11.74 -14.48
C PHE A 121 -5.90 10.45 -14.96
N ALA A 122 -5.35 9.69 -14.03
CA ALA A 122 -4.74 8.38 -14.30
C ALA A 122 -4.67 7.51 -13.06
N SER A 123 -4.62 6.19 -13.23
CA SER A 123 -4.29 5.23 -12.18
C SER A 123 -2.79 5.15 -11.89
N ALA A 124 -1.93 5.66 -12.78
CA ALA A 124 -0.47 5.74 -12.63
C ALA A 124 0.03 7.15 -12.90
N ILE A 125 0.95 7.68 -12.07
CA ILE A 125 1.48 9.05 -12.19
C ILE A 125 2.13 9.27 -13.56
N GLY A 126 2.96 8.31 -14.01
CA GLY A 126 3.70 8.41 -15.28
C GLY A 126 2.80 8.63 -16.50
N SER A 127 1.58 8.10 -16.44
CA SER A 127 0.60 8.26 -17.53
C SER A 127 0.05 9.68 -17.65
N LEU A 128 0.22 10.53 -16.63
CA LEU A 128 -0.17 11.94 -16.72
C LEU A 128 0.82 12.75 -17.59
N PHE A 129 2.08 12.36 -17.65
CA PHE A 129 3.10 13.10 -18.40
C PHE A 129 2.94 13.02 -19.94
N GLN A 130 2.05 12.16 -20.43
CA GLN A 130 1.71 12.17 -21.85
C GLN A 130 0.84 13.36 -22.29
N TYR A 131 0.25 14.08 -21.33
CA TYR A 131 -0.62 15.21 -21.61
C TYR A 131 0.16 16.53 -21.71
N PRO A 132 -0.16 17.39 -22.72
CA PRO A 132 0.54 18.66 -22.89
C PRO A 132 0.48 19.55 -21.65
N GLY A 133 1.65 20.04 -21.22
CA GLY A 133 1.77 20.93 -20.06
C GLY A 133 1.72 20.22 -18.71
N VAL A 134 1.78 18.88 -18.70
CA VAL A 134 1.95 18.06 -17.48
C VAL A 134 3.37 17.52 -17.52
N ASP A 135 4.29 18.22 -16.87
CA ASP A 135 5.72 17.87 -16.86
C ASP A 135 6.14 17.27 -15.50
N PRO A 136 7.16 16.40 -15.46
CA PRO A 136 7.71 15.85 -14.23
C PRO A 136 8.58 16.89 -13.49
N VAL A 137 7.93 17.87 -12.87
CA VAL A 137 8.58 18.96 -12.15
C VAL A 137 8.50 18.73 -10.65
N LEU A 138 9.63 18.81 -9.96
CA LEU A 138 9.69 18.89 -8.50
C LEU A 138 9.87 20.35 -8.07
N ASP A 139 9.07 20.75 -7.12
CA ASP A 139 9.25 21.97 -6.34
C ASP A 139 9.83 21.65 -4.94
N GLU A 140 9.81 22.62 -4.04
CA GLU A 140 10.26 22.44 -2.67
C GLU A 140 9.50 21.33 -1.94
N ASN A 141 8.17 21.27 -2.10
CA ASN A 141 7.34 20.24 -1.48
C ASN A 141 7.67 18.85 -2.00
N GLY A 142 7.81 18.69 -3.33
CA GLY A 142 8.19 17.42 -3.94
C GLY A 142 9.56 16.91 -3.47
N LEU A 143 10.53 17.83 -3.28
CA LEU A 143 11.83 17.46 -2.69
C LEU A 143 11.71 17.06 -1.21
N CYS A 144 10.85 17.72 -0.43
CA CYS A 144 10.57 17.33 0.96
C CYS A 144 9.88 15.95 1.03
N GLU A 145 8.95 15.63 0.13
CA GLU A 145 8.37 14.28 0.03
C GLU A 145 9.47 13.21 -0.11
N ILE A 146 10.43 13.41 -1.01
CA ILE A 146 11.49 12.44 -1.29
C ILE A 146 12.53 12.37 -0.15
N PHE A 147 13.00 13.50 0.36
CA PHE A 147 14.14 13.53 1.30
C PHE A 147 13.74 13.54 2.77
N ALA A 148 12.56 14.03 3.12
CA ALA A 148 12.08 14.04 4.50
C ALA A 148 11.20 12.81 4.80
N LEU A 149 10.20 12.49 3.97
CA LEU A 149 9.26 11.40 4.22
C LEU A 149 9.75 10.04 3.71
N GLY A 150 10.61 10.03 2.68
CA GLY A 150 11.15 8.79 2.10
C GLY A 150 10.13 8.05 1.25
N PRO A 151 9.87 6.74 1.49
CA PRO A 151 8.93 5.97 0.67
C PRO A 151 7.45 6.27 0.97
N ALA A 152 7.14 6.94 2.10
CA ALA A 152 5.80 7.45 2.38
C ALA A 152 5.51 8.72 1.56
N ARG A 153 4.24 9.03 1.42
CA ARG A 153 3.77 10.28 0.78
C ARG A 153 2.69 10.91 1.64
N THR A 154 2.67 12.23 1.64
CA THR A 154 1.55 12.96 2.25
C THR A 154 0.24 12.57 1.55
N PRO A 155 -0.80 12.14 2.28
CA PRO A 155 -2.08 11.80 1.68
C PRO A 155 -2.60 12.91 0.76
N GLY A 156 -2.93 12.55 -0.48
CA GLY A 156 -3.37 13.48 -1.51
C GLY A 156 -2.25 14.15 -2.32
N ASN A 157 -0.97 13.94 -1.98
CA ASN A 157 0.17 14.50 -2.69
C ASN A 157 0.68 13.52 -3.76
N GLY A 158 0.88 14.02 -4.99
CA GLY A 158 1.45 13.25 -6.11
C GLY A 158 2.96 13.42 -6.28
N VAL A 159 3.66 14.06 -5.32
CA VAL A 159 5.11 14.36 -5.35
C VAL A 159 5.50 15.44 -6.37
N PHE A 160 4.99 15.33 -7.59
CA PHE A 160 5.25 16.33 -8.65
C PHE A 160 4.35 17.55 -8.50
N ARG A 161 4.85 18.71 -8.87
CA ARG A 161 4.12 19.97 -8.81
C ARG A 161 2.80 19.90 -9.60
N ASP A 162 1.71 20.31 -8.96
CA ASP A 162 0.33 20.30 -9.49
C ASP A 162 -0.23 18.90 -9.79
N ILE A 163 0.41 17.82 -9.35
CA ILE A 163 -0.13 16.47 -9.41
C ILE A 163 -0.62 16.09 -8.01
N TYR A 164 -1.86 15.60 -7.97
CA TYR A 164 -2.55 15.23 -6.73
C TYR A 164 -3.06 13.79 -6.82
N GLU A 165 -3.36 13.22 -5.68
CA GLU A 165 -4.01 11.92 -5.55
C GLU A 165 -5.38 12.09 -4.88
N VAL A 166 -6.41 11.43 -5.38
CA VAL A 166 -7.71 11.39 -4.70
C VAL A 166 -7.54 10.70 -3.36
N LEU A 167 -8.01 11.31 -2.28
CA LEU A 167 -7.89 10.75 -0.93
C LEU A 167 -8.67 9.43 -0.78
N PRO A 168 -8.18 8.47 0.01
CA PRO A 168 -8.95 7.28 0.38
C PRO A 168 -10.29 7.64 1.01
N GLY A 169 -11.37 7.00 0.56
CA GLY A 169 -12.73 7.30 1.04
C GLY A 169 -13.31 8.60 0.50
N HIS A 170 -12.76 9.14 -0.59
CA HIS A 170 -13.23 10.35 -1.25
C HIS A 170 -13.63 10.09 -2.71
N TYR A 171 -14.43 10.99 -3.23
CA TYR A 171 -14.62 11.16 -4.66
C TYR A 171 -14.56 12.64 -5.04
N LEU A 172 -14.10 12.89 -6.25
CA LEU A 172 -14.11 14.23 -6.84
C LEU A 172 -15.23 14.36 -7.84
N SER A 173 -15.84 15.54 -7.93
CA SER A 173 -16.76 15.91 -9.01
C SER A 173 -16.19 17.08 -9.79
N PHE A 174 -16.23 16.98 -11.12
CA PHE A 174 -15.74 18.02 -12.02
C PHE A 174 -16.79 18.39 -13.05
N ALA A 175 -17.20 19.66 -13.05
CA ALA A 175 -18.15 20.22 -13.99
C ALA A 175 -17.81 21.70 -14.21
N ASP A 176 -17.97 22.18 -15.45
CA ASP A 176 -17.73 23.58 -15.82
C ASP A 176 -16.38 24.15 -15.37
N GLY A 177 -15.34 23.32 -15.35
CA GLY A 177 -13.99 23.70 -14.90
C GLY A 177 -13.82 23.74 -13.37
N ILE A 178 -14.87 23.41 -12.60
CA ILE A 178 -14.86 23.44 -11.14
C ILE A 178 -14.68 22.01 -10.60
N LEU A 179 -13.65 21.81 -9.80
CA LEU A 179 -13.38 20.57 -9.08
C LEU A 179 -13.84 20.70 -7.62
N LYS A 180 -14.56 19.67 -7.13
CA LYS A 180 -15.00 19.60 -5.72
C LYS A 180 -14.64 18.26 -5.14
N ASP A 181 -14.13 18.25 -3.91
CA ASP A 181 -13.82 17.05 -3.13
C ASP A 181 -14.95 16.71 -2.18
N HIS A 182 -15.26 15.41 -2.06
CA HIS A 182 -16.34 14.86 -1.23
C HIS A 182 -15.83 13.65 -0.45
N CYS A 183 -15.77 13.77 0.88
CA CYS A 183 -15.50 12.65 1.77
C CYS A 183 -16.76 11.81 1.97
N TYR A 184 -16.74 10.55 1.53
CA TYR A 184 -17.86 9.63 1.76
C TYR A 184 -17.58 8.63 2.89
N TRP A 185 -16.31 8.48 3.30
CA TRP A 185 -15.91 7.57 4.35
C TRP A 185 -14.67 8.04 5.10
N ASN A 186 -14.72 7.92 6.42
CA ASN A 186 -13.57 7.93 7.33
C ASN A 186 -13.92 7.09 8.56
N VAL A 187 -12.93 6.60 9.30
CA VAL A 187 -13.17 5.92 10.58
C VAL A 187 -13.87 6.84 11.56
N LYS A 188 -14.75 6.27 12.39
CA LYS A 188 -15.48 7.00 13.41
C LYS A 188 -15.22 6.39 14.77
N SER A 189 -14.85 7.23 15.74
CA SER A 189 -14.69 6.81 17.11
C SER A 189 -16.05 6.82 17.84
N GLN A 190 -16.33 5.70 18.49
CA GLN A 190 -17.53 5.49 19.30
C GLN A 190 -17.22 4.51 20.43
N PRO A 191 -17.99 4.50 21.52
CA PRO A 191 -17.86 3.49 22.56
C PRO A 191 -17.98 2.08 22.01
N HIS A 192 -17.21 1.16 22.56
CA HIS A 192 -17.29 -0.27 22.25
C HIS A 192 -18.18 -0.95 23.29
N GLU A 193 -19.28 -1.54 22.84
CA GLU A 193 -20.32 -2.09 23.73
C GLU A 193 -20.27 -3.61 23.83
N ASP A 194 -19.67 -4.31 22.85
CA ASP A 194 -19.60 -5.77 22.84
C ASP A 194 -18.70 -6.27 23.98
N SER A 195 -19.09 -7.36 24.64
CA SER A 195 -18.23 -8.08 25.59
C SER A 195 -16.96 -8.60 24.90
N ARG A 196 -16.00 -9.05 25.70
CA ARG A 196 -14.75 -9.60 25.16
C ARG A 196 -15.00 -10.81 24.26
N GLU A 197 -15.88 -11.71 24.67
CA GLU A 197 -16.25 -12.92 23.95
C GLU A 197 -16.95 -12.58 22.63
N GLU A 198 -17.94 -11.72 22.66
CA GLU A 198 -18.63 -11.21 21.46
C GLU A 198 -17.66 -10.50 20.51
N THR A 199 -16.69 -9.75 21.06
CA THR A 199 -15.66 -9.06 20.25
C THR A 199 -14.79 -10.06 19.49
N VAL A 200 -14.38 -11.15 20.14
CA VAL A 200 -13.59 -12.22 19.49
C VAL A 200 -14.41 -12.93 18.40
N GLU A 201 -15.64 -13.32 18.71
CA GLU A 201 -16.54 -14.01 17.77
C GLU A 201 -16.84 -13.14 16.55
N LYS A 202 -17.18 -11.88 16.76
CA LYS A 202 -17.48 -10.95 15.65
C LYS A 202 -16.25 -10.63 14.81
N THR A 203 -15.08 -10.52 15.44
CA THR A 203 -13.81 -10.36 14.72
C THR A 203 -13.51 -11.60 13.86
N ALA A 204 -13.69 -12.81 14.41
CA ALA A 204 -13.50 -14.06 13.69
C ALA A 204 -14.46 -14.16 12.48
N TRP A 205 -15.73 -13.83 12.68
CA TRP A 205 -16.73 -13.82 11.62
C TRP A 205 -16.39 -12.81 10.51
N LEU A 206 -16.03 -11.57 10.87
CA LEU A 206 -15.66 -10.52 9.90
C LEU A 206 -14.44 -10.94 9.07
N LEU A 207 -13.43 -11.54 9.68
CA LEU A 207 -12.23 -12.02 9.00
C LEU A 207 -12.58 -13.15 8.02
N GLU A 208 -13.34 -14.14 8.48
CA GLU A 208 -13.73 -15.27 7.63
C GLU A 208 -14.62 -14.82 6.46
N ASP A 209 -15.61 -13.96 6.71
CA ASP A 209 -16.49 -13.41 5.67
C ASP A 209 -15.70 -12.59 4.64
N SER A 210 -14.78 -11.72 5.09
CA SER A 210 -13.95 -10.93 4.19
C SER A 210 -13.03 -11.81 3.33
N ILE A 211 -12.38 -12.81 3.92
CA ILE A 211 -11.53 -13.74 3.16
C ILE A 211 -12.37 -14.47 2.11
N LYS A 212 -13.51 -15.05 2.49
CA LYS A 212 -14.39 -15.78 1.56
C LYS A 212 -14.92 -14.90 0.43
N ARG A 213 -15.31 -13.66 0.71
CA ARG A 213 -15.72 -12.69 -0.32
C ARG A 213 -14.62 -12.39 -1.32
N GLN A 214 -13.39 -12.26 -0.84
CA GLN A 214 -12.23 -11.98 -1.70
C GLN A 214 -11.69 -13.24 -2.40
N MET A 215 -12.19 -14.42 -2.07
CA MET A 215 -11.97 -15.65 -2.84
C MET A 215 -12.95 -15.80 -4.01
N GLU A 216 -14.06 -15.07 -4.04
CA GLU A 216 -15.02 -15.15 -5.13
C GLU A 216 -14.41 -14.56 -6.42
N SER A 217 -13.96 -15.44 -7.31
CA SER A 217 -13.30 -15.11 -8.57
C SER A 217 -13.42 -16.30 -9.51
N GLU A 218 -13.45 -16.04 -10.80
CA GLU A 218 -13.29 -17.07 -11.84
C GLU A 218 -11.82 -17.49 -12.01
N GLU A 219 -10.89 -16.77 -11.39
CA GLU A 219 -9.45 -16.97 -11.52
C GLU A 219 -8.91 -17.93 -10.48
N THR A 220 -7.79 -18.59 -10.80
CA THR A 220 -7.04 -19.41 -9.85
C THR A 220 -6.55 -18.56 -8.69
N ILE A 221 -6.90 -18.96 -7.47
CA ILE A 221 -6.56 -18.30 -6.23
C ILE A 221 -5.35 -18.94 -5.56
N SER A 222 -4.47 -18.12 -5.04
CA SER A 222 -3.34 -18.52 -4.21
C SER A 222 -3.24 -17.68 -2.94
N THR A 223 -2.33 -18.02 -2.03
CA THR A 223 -2.01 -17.20 -0.85
C THR A 223 -0.52 -17.05 -0.66
N PHE A 224 -0.11 -15.90 -0.09
CA PHE A 224 1.24 -15.70 0.41
C PHE A 224 1.31 -16.21 1.84
N LEU A 225 2.19 -17.19 2.09
CA LEU A 225 2.32 -17.87 3.36
C LEU A 225 3.70 -17.66 3.97
N SER A 226 3.79 -16.86 5.03
CA SER A 226 5.04 -16.60 5.76
C SER A 226 5.17 -17.40 7.07
N GLY A 227 4.16 -18.21 7.42
CA GLY A 227 4.11 -18.89 8.71
C GLY A 227 3.88 -17.95 9.91
N GLY A 228 3.59 -16.65 9.67
CA GLY A 228 3.07 -15.72 10.68
C GLY A 228 1.57 -15.88 10.85
N VAL A 229 1.02 -15.42 12.00
CA VAL A 229 -0.42 -15.58 12.30
C VAL A 229 -1.33 -15.03 11.20
N ASP A 230 -0.97 -13.87 10.62
CA ASP A 230 -1.79 -13.14 9.65
C ASP A 230 -1.98 -13.94 8.35
N SER A 231 -0.87 -14.30 7.72
CA SER A 231 -0.88 -15.10 6.49
C SER A 231 -1.40 -16.52 6.72
N SER A 232 -1.14 -17.10 7.89
CA SER A 232 -1.61 -18.45 8.23
C SER A 232 -3.13 -18.49 8.40
N LEU A 233 -3.74 -17.47 8.99
CA LEU A 233 -5.20 -17.38 9.13
C LEU A 233 -5.87 -17.25 7.75
N VAL A 234 -5.36 -16.35 6.89
CA VAL A 234 -5.88 -16.20 5.52
C VAL A 234 -5.74 -17.52 4.75
N THR A 235 -4.57 -18.16 4.83
CA THR A 235 -4.30 -19.44 4.15
C THR A 235 -5.22 -20.56 4.65
N ALA A 236 -5.43 -20.68 5.96
CA ALA A 236 -6.27 -21.71 6.53
C ALA A 236 -7.73 -21.58 6.09
N VAL A 237 -8.30 -20.37 6.13
CA VAL A 237 -9.68 -20.12 5.67
C VAL A 237 -9.82 -20.40 4.16
N CYS A 238 -8.83 -20.01 3.35
CA CYS A 238 -8.82 -20.30 1.92
C CYS A 238 -8.73 -21.81 1.65
N ALA A 239 -7.87 -22.52 2.37
CA ALA A 239 -7.69 -23.97 2.22
C ALA A 239 -8.96 -24.74 2.59
N ASP A 240 -9.63 -24.36 3.69
CA ASP A 240 -10.90 -24.97 4.11
C ASP A 240 -11.98 -24.79 3.04
N ALA A 241 -12.15 -23.55 2.55
CA ALA A 241 -13.16 -23.23 1.54
C ALA A 241 -12.93 -23.95 0.21
N LEU A 242 -11.67 -24.15 -0.23
CA LEU A 242 -11.36 -24.89 -1.44
C LEU A 242 -11.49 -26.41 -1.22
N ARG A 243 -11.15 -26.92 -0.04
CA ARG A 243 -11.32 -28.32 0.32
C ARG A 243 -12.78 -28.75 0.27
N GLU A 244 -13.72 -27.89 0.69
CA GLU A 244 -15.17 -28.12 0.56
C GLU A 244 -15.60 -28.31 -0.90
N LYS A 245 -14.85 -27.74 -1.85
CA LYS A 245 -15.07 -27.90 -3.31
C LYS A 245 -14.27 -29.06 -3.93
N GLY A 246 -13.47 -29.77 -3.14
CA GLY A 246 -12.56 -30.81 -3.62
C GLY A 246 -11.29 -30.28 -4.28
N GLU A 247 -10.97 -29.01 -4.07
CA GLU A 247 -9.80 -28.33 -4.65
C GLU A 247 -8.69 -28.15 -3.61
N ARG A 248 -7.46 -27.96 -4.10
CA ARG A 248 -6.28 -27.69 -3.26
C ARG A 248 -5.79 -26.27 -3.46
N LEU A 249 -5.49 -25.58 -2.35
CA LEU A 249 -4.96 -24.24 -2.38
C LEU A 249 -3.48 -24.25 -2.82
N GLN A 250 -3.11 -23.34 -3.72
CA GLN A 250 -1.72 -23.02 -4.01
C GLN A 250 -1.21 -21.98 -3.02
N THR A 251 -0.02 -22.21 -2.46
CA THR A 251 0.60 -21.29 -1.50
C THR A 251 2.04 -20.98 -1.88
N PHE A 252 2.49 -19.76 -1.60
CA PHE A 252 3.83 -19.28 -1.92
C PHE A 252 4.50 -18.68 -0.70
N SER A 253 5.76 -18.99 -0.46
CA SER A 253 6.61 -18.31 0.52
C SER A 253 7.86 -17.75 -0.13
N PHE A 254 8.38 -16.68 0.47
CA PHE A 254 9.46 -15.86 -0.07
C PHE A 254 10.68 -15.94 0.82
N ASP A 255 11.86 -16.11 0.22
CA ASP A 255 13.14 -16.07 0.91
C ASP A 255 14.24 -15.56 -0.05
N PHE A 256 15.45 -15.42 0.44
CA PHE A 256 16.60 -14.97 -0.33
C PHE A 256 17.69 -16.03 -0.33
N GLU A 257 18.41 -16.14 -1.45
CA GLU A 257 19.51 -17.07 -1.61
C GLU A 257 20.58 -16.84 -0.54
N GLY A 258 21.05 -17.94 0.06
CA GLY A 258 22.05 -17.90 1.12
C GLY A 258 21.51 -17.60 2.51
N ASN A 259 20.24 -17.23 2.68
CA ASN A 259 19.70 -16.92 4.00
C ASN A 259 19.85 -18.09 4.99
N ARG A 260 19.78 -19.35 4.55
CA ARG A 260 20.04 -20.50 5.44
C ARG A 260 21.45 -20.46 6.06
N GLN A 261 22.43 -19.93 5.32
CA GLN A 261 23.82 -19.86 5.76
C GLN A 261 24.09 -18.58 6.58
N TYR A 262 23.53 -17.45 6.17
CA TYR A 262 23.86 -16.15 6.73
C TYR A 262 22.88 -15.65 7.79
N PHE A 263 21.75 -16.35 8.00
CA PHE A 263 20.76 -15.95 9.00
C PHE A 263 21.37 -15.87 10.40
N GLN A 264 21.13 -14.74 11.05
CA GLN A 264 21.46 -14.52 12.45
C GLN A 264 20.20 -14.14 13.22
N ALA A 265 19.85 -14.98 14.20
CA ALA A 265 18.72 -14.71 15.08
C ALA A 265 18.94 -13.41 15.86
N ASN A 266 17.88 -12.60 15.95
CA ASN A 266 17.90 -11.36 16.72
C ASN A 266 16.58 -11.17 17.46
N ALA A 267 16.47 -10.08 18.23
CA ALA A 267 15.27 -9.80 19.04
C ALA A 267 13.98 -9.67 18.19
N PHE A 268 14.09 -9.25 16.94
CA PHE A 268 12.95 -9.05 16.02
C PHE A 268 12.64 -10.30 15.20
N GLN A 269 13.66 -11.09 14.85
CA GLN A 269 13.52 -12.34 14.11
C GLN A 269 14.30 -13.46 14.82
N PRO A 270 13.65 -14.14 15.80
CA PRO A 270 14.32 -15.15 16.63
C PRO A 270 14.50 -16.49 15.92
N SER A 271 13.80 -16.74 14.81
CA SER A 271 13.88 -17.98 14.02
C SER A 271 13.62 -17.69 12.55
N GLN A 272 14.09 -18.59 11.69
CA GLN A 272 13.70 -18.61 10.27
C GLN A 272 12.20 -18.92 10.14
N ASP A 273 11.58 -18.48 9.02
CA ASP A 273 10.15 -18.65 8.78
C ASP A 273 9.80 -20.05 8.27
N ARG A 274 10.73 -20.70 7.58
CA ARG A 274 10.52 -21.97 6.88
C ARG A 274 9.87 -23.09 7.72
N PRO A 275 10.29 -23.39 8.95
CA PRO A 275 9.64 -24.44 9.75
C PRO A 275 8.16 -24.16 10.01
N TRP A 276 7.78 -22.91 10.17
CA TRP A 276 6.40 -22.48 10.38
C TRP A 276 5.56 -22.57 9.10
N VAL A 277 6.19 -22.28 7.96
CA VAL A 277 5.58 -22.49 6.64
C VAL A 277 5.30 -23.97 6.43
N GLU A 278 6.27 -24.86 6.68
CA GLU A 278 6.14 -26.31 6.55
C GLU A 278 5.01 -26.88 7.42
N GLN A 279 4.89 -26.40 8.65
CA GLN A 279 3.81 -26.76 9.55
C GLN A 279 2.44 -26.38 8.96
N MET A 280 2.30 -25.14 8.45
CA MET A 280 1.06 -24.66 7.85
C MET A 280 0.73 -25.38 6.52
N VAL A 281 1.72 -25.66 5.70
CA VAL A 281 1.54 -26.44 4.45
C VAL A 281 0.96 -27.83 4.76
N THR A 282 1.51 -28.49 5.78
CA THR A 282 1.04 -29.79 6.23
C THR A 282 -0.39 -29.69 6.80
N TYR A 283 -0.65 -28.72 7.63
CA TYR A 283 -1.96 -28.49 8.26
C TYR A 283 -3.06 -28.21 7.23
N CYS A 284 -2.79 -27.31 6.29
CA CYS A 284 -3.74 -26.92 5.24
C CYS A 284 -3.84 -27.96 4.10
N GLY A 285 -2.86 -28.85 3.94
CA GLY A 285 -2.76 -29.77 2.81
C GLY A 285 -2.58 -29.03 1.48
N SER A 286 -1.93 -27.86 1.50
CA SER A 286 -1.77 -27.00 0.33
C SER A 286 -0.66 -27.48 -0.61
N GLU A 287 -0.73 -27.05 -1.88
CA GLU A 287 0.36 -27.18 -2.84
C GLU A 287 1.29 -25.98 -2.70
N HIS A 288 2.50 -26.20 -2.19
CA HIS A 288 3.39 -25.11 -1.78
C HIS A 288 4.61 -24.93 -2.70
N ARG A 289 4.97 -23.68 -2.96
CA ARG A 289 6.21 -23.30 -3.66
C ARG A 289 7.04 -22.32 -2.83
N TYR A 290 8.31 -22.69 -2.60
CA TYR A 290 9.32 -21.79 -2.03
C TYR A 290 9.96 -21.00 -3.17
N LEU A 291 9.88 -19.68 -3.11
CA LEU A 291 10.49 -18.76 -4.07
C LEU A 291 11.69 -18.09 -3.41
N GLU A 292 12.85 -18.18 -4.07
CA GLU A 292 14.09 -17.57 -3.59
C GLU A 292 14.56 -16.48 -4.57
N CYS A 293 15.00 -15.35 -4.05
CA CYS A 293 15.53 -14.23 -4.82
C CYS A 293 17.05 -14.14 -4.64
N SER A 294 17.82 -14.13 -5.75
CA SER A 294 19.27 -13.88 -5.68
C SER A 294 19.57 -12.40 -5.48
N ASN A 295 20.78 -12.10 -5.01
CA ASN A 295 21.24 -10.71 -4.83
C ASN A 295 21.22 -9.92 -6.15
N GLU A 296 21.59 -10.56 -7.26
CA GLU A 296 21.60 -9.95 -8.60
C GLU A 296 20.19 -9.62 -9.07
N LYS A 297 19.24 -10.56 -8.86
CA LYS A 297 17.83 -10.33 -9.19
C LYS A 297 17.23 -9.23 -8.31
N LEU A 298 17.52 -9.24 -7.02
CA LEU A 298 17.07 -8.19 -6.11
C LEU A 298 17.56 -6.80 -6.56
N ALA A 299 18.83 -6.70 -6.96
CA ALA A 299 19.42 -5.47 -7.46
C ALA A 299 18.92 -5.09 -8.87
N GLU A 300 18.60 -6.05 -9.75
CA GLU A 300 17.98 -5.80 -11.05
C GLU A 300 16.57 -5.21 -10.90
N TYR A 301 15.78 -5.79 -9.99
CA TYR A 301 14.41 -5.35 -9.75
C TYR A 301 14.30 -4.02 -8.99
N LEU A 302 15.41 -3.49 -8.48
CA LEU A 302 15.44 -2.20 -7.81
C LEU A 302 14.90 -1.07 -8.68
N TYR A 303 15.27 -1.05 -9.96
CA TYR A 303 14.83 -0.04 -10.91
C TYR A 303 13.43 -0.34 -11.49
N LYS A 304 13.11 -1.62 -11.69
CA LYS A 304 11.76 -2.03 -12.12
C LYS A 304 10.69 -1.66 -11.09
N ALA A 305 11.04 -1.65 -9.80
CA ALA A 305 10.12 -1.20 -8.76
C ALA A 305 9.84 0.32 -8.87
N VAL A 306 10.85 1.11 -9.23
CA VAL A 306 10.66 2.54 -9.56
C VAL A 306 9.75 2.70 -10.77
N ASP A 307 9.91 1.87 -11.80
CA ASP A 307 9.05 1.91 -12.99
C ASP A 307 7.60 1.58 -12.66
N ALA A 308 7.37 0.53 -11.89
CA ALA A 308 6.03 0.12 -11.47
C ALA A 308 5.31 1.20 -10.64
N ARG A 309 6.06 1.98 -9.87
CA ARG A 309 5.50 3.03 -9.00
C ARG A 309 5.59 4.43 -9.59
N CYS A 310 6.49 4.65 -10.55
CA CYS A 310 6.86 5.98 -11.08
C CYS A 310 7.49 6.92 -10.02
N LEU A 311 7.97 6.39 -8.91
CA LEU A 311 8.58 7.09 -7.77
C LEU A 311 9.66 6.22 -7.12
N PRO A 312 10.65 6.82 -6.43
CA PRO A 312 11.47 6.06 -5.48
C PRO A 312 10.60 5.39 -4.41
N CYS A 313 10.98 4.20 -3.99
CA CYS A 313 10.11 3.33 -3.20
C CYS A 313 10.83 2.69 -2.00
N MET A 314 10.24 1.64 -1.39
CA MET A 314 10.79 0.97 -0.20
C MET A 314 12.02 0.11 -0.50
N ALA A 315 12.91 0.59 -1.37
CA ALA A 315 14.19 -0.04 -1.68
C ALA A 315 14.05 -1.55 -2.02
N ASP A 316 14.86 -2.40 -1.39
CA ASP A 316 14.90 -3.85 -1.57
C ASP A 316 13.59 -4.58 -1.21
N VAL A 317 12.81 -4.03 -0.29
CA VAL A 317 11.51 -4.61 0.11
C VAL A 317 10.52 -4.59 -1.06
N GLU A 318 10.44 -3.47 -1.79
CA GLU A 318 9.55 -3.34 -2.93
C GLU A 318 10.09 -4.08 -4.16
N SER A 319 11.43 -4.06 -4.34
CA SER A 319 12.10 -4.81 -5.41
C SER A 319 11.88 -6.32 -5.28
N SER A 320 12.04 -6.86 -4.06
CA SER A 320 11.78 -8.27 -3.80
C SER A 320 10.32 -8.64 -3.98
N MET A 321 9.39 -7.79 -3.50
CA MET A 321 7.96 -8.03 -3.68
C MET A 321 7.59 -8.07 -5.17
N LEU A 322 8.12 -7.14 -5.98
CA LEU A 322 7.92 -7.15 -7.42
C LEU A 322 8.46 -8.43 -8.08
N TYR A 323 9.66 -8.87 -7.68
CA TYR A 323 10.21 -10.13 -8.15
C TYR A 323 9.31 -11.32 -7.80
N PHE A 324 8.88 -11.43 -6.54
CA PHE A 324 8.02 -12.52 -6.10
C PHE A 324 6.65 -12.50 -6.79
N CYS A 325 6.03 -11.33 -6.94
CA CYS A 325 4.79 -11.18 -7.71
C CYS A 325 4.96 -11.64 -9.15
N SER A 326 6.11 -11.35 -9.80
CA SER A 326 6.41 -11.81 -11.16
C SER A 326 6.54 -13.34 -11.27
N GLN A 327 6.98 -14.00 -10.19
CA GLN A 327 7.04 -15.46 -10.16
C GLN A 327 5.65 -16.08 -9.89
N VAL A 328 4.89 -15.51 -8.95
CA VAL A 328 3.54 -15.99 -8.60
C VAL A 328 2.56 -15.84 -9.76
N SER A 329 2.65 -14.74 -10.53
CA SER A 329 1.76 -14.49 -11.67
C SER A 329 1.83 -15.55 -12.79
N GLN A 330 2.88 -16.37 -12.79
CA GLN A 330 3.02 -17.51 -13.71
C GLN A 330 2.11 -18.70 -13.34
N TYR A 331 1.62 -18.73 -12.10
CA TYR A 331 0.83 -19.84 -11.55
C TYR A 331 -0.59 -19.41 -11.16
N SER A 332 -0.77 -18.16 -10.81
CA SER A 332 -2.03 -17.64 -10.26
C SER A 332 -2.29 -16.22 -10.74
N LYS A 333 -3.56 -15.88 -10.93
CA LYS A 333 -3.98 -14.52 -11.29
C LYS A 333 -4.41 -13.68 -10.09
N ALA A 334 -4.77 -14.34 -8.98
CA ALA A 334 -5.14 -13.69 -7.75
C ALA A 334 -4.43 -14.32 -6.56
N ALA A 335 -3.91 -13.48 -5.63
CA ALA A 335 -3.25 -13.95 -4.41
C ALA A 335 -3.78 -13.18 -3.20
N LEU A 336 -4.27 -13.89 -2.18
CA LEU A 336 -4.67 -13.28 -0.92
C LEU A 336 -3.47 -13.21 0.02
N THR A 337 -3.37 -12.09 0.75
CA THR A 337 -2.25 -11.80 1.66
C THR A 337 -2.73 -11.50 3.08
N GLY A 338 -1.85 -11.70 4.06
CA GLY A 338 -2.09 -11.33 5.46
C GLY A 338 -1.69 -9.87 5.79
N GLU A 339 -1.49 -9.01 4.80
CA GLU A 339 -1.10 -7.62 5.03
C GLU A 339 -2.19 -6.81 5.76
N CYS A 340 -1.80 -5.70 6.35
CA CYS A 340 -2.61 -4.79 7.16
C CYS A 340 -3.03 -5.30 8.55
N ALA A 341 -2.69 -6.53 8.91
CA ALA A 341 -3.00 -7.06 10.24
C ALA A 341 -2.24 -6.32 11.38
N ASP A 342 -0.99 -5.97 11.13
CA ASP A 342 -0.18 -5.26 12.11
C ASP A 342 -0.67 -3.83 12.35
N GLU A 343 -1.13 -3.16 11.30
CA GLU A 343 -1.68 -1.81 11.33
C GLU A 343 -2.99 -1.74 12.08
N ILE A 344 -3.89 -2.69 11.81
CA ILE A 344 -5.26 -2.70 12.33
C ILE A 344 -5.30 -3.25 13.77
N PHE A 345 -4.56 -4.32 14.04
CA PHE A 345 -4.56 -5.02 15.33
C PHE A 345 -3.39 -4.63 16.25
N GLY A 346 -2.57 -3.66 15.89
CA GLY A 346 -1.48 -3.15 16.73
C GLY A 346 -0.30 -4.09 16.88
N GLY A 347 0.19 -4.66 15.77
CA GLY A 347 1.30 -5.62 15.78
C GLY A 347 2.70 -5.03 15.80
N TYR A 348 2.88 -3.76 15.51
CA TYR A 348 4.19 -3.12 15.45
C TYR A 348 4.73 -2.68 16.81
N PRO A 349 6.06 -2.63 16.98
CA PRO A 349 6.69 -2.22 18.25
C PRO A 349 6.26 -0.85 18.76
N TRP A 350 5.97 0.11 17.89
CA TRP A 350 5.57 1.45 18.28
C TRP A 350 4.17 1.54 18.89
N PHE A 351 3.34 0.51 18.79
CA PHE A 351 2.12 0.42 19.56
C PHE A 351 2.34 0.04 21.04
N HIS A 352 3.54 -0.46 21.39
CA HIS A 352 3.86 -1.05 22.68
C HIS A 352 4.97 -0.31 23.43
N LYS A 353 5.84 0.41 22.73
CA LYS A 353 7.00 1.08 23.31
C LYS A 353 6.63 2.44 23.88
N LYS A 354 7.09 2.70 25.11
CA LYS A 354 6.88 3.97 25.82
C LYS A 354 7.38 5.18 24.99
N GLU A 355 8.51 5.04 24.36
CA GLU A 355 9.14 6.09 23.56
C GLU A 355 8.23 6.57 22.42
N ALA A 356 7.45 5.69 21.81
CA ALA A 356 6.51 6.06 20.74
C ALA A 356 5.32 6.90 21.23
N PHE A 357 4.98 6.77 22.54
CA PHE A 357 3.96 7.60 23.18
C PHE A 357 4.47 8.98 23.56
N GLU A 358 5.75 9.11 23.85
CA GLU A 358 6.39 10.32 24.37
C GLU A 358 7.04 11.16 23.25
N THR A 359 7.17 10.61 22.02
CA THR A 359 7.81 11.29 20.90
C THR A 359 6.78 11.89 19.96
N ASP A 360 6.89 13.18 19.69
CA ASP A 360 6.16 13.84 18.62
C ASP A 360 6.84 13.54 17.27
N GLY A 361 6.09 12.94 16.35
CA GLY A 361 6.58 12.53 15.04
C GLY A 361 6.04 11.17 14.60
N PHE A 362 6.32 10.79 13.36
CA PHE A 362 5.92 9.50 12.81
C PHE A 362 6.65 8.36 13.53
N PRO A 363 5.96 7.43 14.22
CA PRO A 363 6.61 6.42 15.07
C PRO A 363 7.61 5.51 14.35
N TRP A 364 7.43 5.31 13.04
CA TRP A 364 8.31 4.48 12.20
C TRP A 364 9.44 5.27 11.55
N SER A 365 9.49 6.59 11.72
CA SER A 365 10.42 7.49 11.04
C SER A 365 10.73 8.75 11.87
N ALA A 366 10.87 8.61 13.19
CA ALA A 366 11.13 9.72 14.10
C ALA A 366 12.49 10.40 13.84
N ASP A 367 13.51 9.65 13.40
CA ASP A 367 14.83 10.19 13.06
C ASP A 367 15.00 10.30 11.53
N GLN A 368 14.82 11.50 11.00
CA GLN A 368 15.02 11.81 9.59
C GLN A 368 16.48 12.06 9.22
N SER A 369 17.36 12.26 10.20
CA SER A 369 18.76 12.63 9.98
C SER A 369 19.52 11.58 9.15
N VAL A 370 19.13 10.32 9.26
CA VAL A 370 19.72 9.21 8.50
C VAL A 370 19.56 9.45 6.99
N ARG A 371 18.34 9.76 6.51
CA ARG A 371 18.07 10.01 5.09
C ARG A 371 18.75 11.27 4.57
N GLN A 372 18.90 12.27 5.43
CA GLN A 372 19.52 13.55 5.10
C GLN A 372 21.05 13.50 5.20
N SER A 373 21.61 12.47 5.86
CA SER A 373 23.06 12.39 6.17
C SER A 373 23.98 12.42 4.95
N LEU A 374 23.48 12.03 3.79
CA LEU A 374 24.23 12.02 2.53
C LEU A 374 24.06 13.31 1.71
N LEU A 375 23.16 14.21 2.11
CA LEU A 375 22.89 15.44 1.37
C LEU A 375 23.97 16.52 1.59
N GLN A 376 24.12 17.37 0.59
CA GLN A 376 24.92 18.59 0.69
C GLN A 376 24.29 19.57 1.69
N GLU A 377 25.10 20.24 2.49
CA GLU A 377 24.68 21.19 3.52
C GLU A 377 23.78 22.31 2.98
N LYS A 378 24.01 22.75 1.74
CA LYS A 378 23.17 23.77 1.10
C LYS A 378 21.70 23.35 1.00
N TRP A 379 21.44 22.05 0.76
CA TRP A 379 20.08 21.52 0.64
C TRP A 379 19.44 21.28 2.00
N ILE A 380 20.21 20.81 2.98
CA ILE A 380 19.75 20.66 4.36
C ILE A 380 19.29 22.01 4.93
N ARG A 381 19.98 23.11 4.55
CA ARG A 381 19.62 24.47 5.01
C ARG A 381 18.50 25.12 4.18
N LYS A 382 18.38 24.76 2.91
CA LYS A 382 17.42 25.39 1.99
C LYS A 382 16.02 24.78 2.08
N LEU A 383 15.93 23.45 2.23
CA LEU A 383 14.66 22.74 2.25
C LEU A 383 14.13 22.64 3.69
N PRO A 384 12.88 23.03 3.95
CA PRO A 384 12.25 22.95 5.28
C PRO A 384 11.80 21.51 5.59
N MET A 385 12.74 20.56 5.47
CA MET A 385 12.42 19.12 5.55
C MET A 385 11.86 18.72 6.90
N LYS A 386 12.36 19.33 7.97
CA LYS A 386 11.90 19.04 9.33
C LYS A 386 10.50 19.59 9.53
N GLU A 387 10.33 20.85 9.24
CA GLU A 387 9.07 21.58 9.36
C GLU A 387 7.97 20.91 8.51
N TYR A 388 8.31 20.50 7.29
CA TYR A 388 7.40 19.79 6.39
C TYR A 388 6.86 18.50 7.01
N ALA A 389 7.75 17.68 7.60
CA ALA A 389 7.35 16.43 8.24
C ALA A 389 6.58 16.65 9.56
N GLU A 390 6.95 17.69 10.34
CA GLU A 390 6.24 18.09 11.56
C GLU A 390 4.82 18.55 11.24
N GLU A 391 4.64 19.44 10.26
CA GLU A 391 3.32 19.90 9.81
C GLU A 391 2.42 18.77 9.33
N ALA A 392 2.99 17.84 8.54
CA ALA A 392 2.26 16.65 8.05
C ALA A 392 1.82 15.74 9.21
N TYR A 393 2.69 15.52 10.18
CA TYR A 393 2.38 14.77 11.40
C TYR A 393 1.31 15.45 12.24
N GLU A 394 1.47 16.75 12.56
CA GLU A 394 0.53 17.50 13.37
C GLU A 394 -0.86 17.59 12.72
N LYS A 395 -0.91 17.75 11.39
CA LYS A 395 -2.17 17.70 10.64
C LYS A 395 -2.88 16.38 10.84
N ALA A 396 -2.17 15.26 10.67
CA ALA A 396 -2.74 13.93 10.83
C ALA A 396 -3.21 13.68 12.28
N VAL A 397 -2.48 14.15 13.28
CA VAL A 397 -2.88 14.07 14.70
C VAL A 397 -4.15 14.89 14.96
N ARG A 398 -4.23 16.11 14.44
CA ARG A 398 -5.43 16.96 14.58
C ARG A 398 -6.69 16.35 13.92
N GLU A 399 -6.51 15.62 12.84
CA GLU A 399 -7.60 14.94 12.10
C GLU A 399 -8.03 13.60 12.74
N THR A 400 -7.33 13.13 13.78
CA THR A 400 -7.63 11.85 14.42
C THR A 400 -9.01 11.86 15.08
N PRO A 401 -9.94 10.98 14.69
CA PRO A 401 -11.20 10.85 15.39
C PRO A 401 -10.98 10.29 16.80
N CYS A 402 -11.52 10.97 17.82
CA CYS A 402 -11.46 10.56 19.22
C CYS A 402 -12.85 10.56 19.84
N CYS A 403 -13.05 9.75 20.89
CA CYS A 403 -14.23 9.85 21.74
C CYS A 403 -14.02 10.92 22.83
N THR A 404 -15.10 11.51 23.29
CA THR A 404 -15.07 12.53 24.36
C THR A 404 -14.54 11.96 25.68
N GLU A 405 -14.81 10.67 25.91
CA GLU A 405 -14.44 9.94 27.12
C GLU A 405 -13.04 9.29 27.04
N ASP A 406 -12.34 9.41 25.91
CA ASP A 406 -11.00 8.82 25.76
C ASP A 406 -10.03 9.42 26.79
N SER A 407 -9.37 8.55 27.57
CA SER A 407 -8.25 8.93 28.42
C SER A 407 -7.09 9.46 27.57
N PRO A 408 -6.14 10.25 28.11
CA PRO A 408 -4.97 10.72 27.37
C PRO A 408 -4.19 9.59 26.70
N VAL A 409 -4.11 8.42 27.34
CA VAL A 409 -3.43 7.23 26.80
C VAL A 409 -4.20 6.66 25.60
N GLU A 410 -5.52 6.54 25.71
CA GLU A 410 -6.36 6.04 24.62
C GLU A 410 -6.39 6.99 23.44
N LYS A 411 -6.48 8.30 23.72
CA LYS A 411 -6.35 9.31 22.68
C LYS A 411 -5.02 9.15 21.91
N ARG A 412 -3.90 9.00 22.64
CA ARG A 412 -2.60 8.79 22.01
C ARG A 412 -2.54 7.48 21.20
N ARG A 413 -3.16 6.41 21.66
CA ARG A 413 -3.29 5.16 20.90
C ARG A 413 -4.06 5.33 19.61
N ARG A 414 -5.17 6.11 19.63
CA ARG A 414 -5.93 6.43 18.41
C ARG A 414 -5.09 7.27 17.45
N GLU A 415 -4.31 8.24 17.93
CA GLU A 415 -3.39 9.01 17.11
C GLU A 415 -2.37 8.10 16.41
N ILE A 416 -1.70 7.20 17.14
CA ILE A 416 -0.78 6.22 16.56
C ILE A 416 -1.49 5.31 15.57
N ALA A 417 -2.68 4.82 15.88
CA ALA A 417 -3.47 3.97 14.99
C ALA A 417 -3.90 4.72 13.72
N TYR A 418 -4.30 5.99 13.84
CA TYR A 418 -4.69 6.82 12.69
C TYR A 418 -3.52 7.13 11.77
N LEU A 419 -2.37 7.48 12.35
CA LEU A 419 -1.12 7.62 11.60
C LEU A 419 -0.78 6.34 10.85
N ASN A 420 -0.90 5.16 11.52
CA ASN A 420 -0.68 3.88 10.82
C ASN A 420 -1.67 3.67 9.67
N LEU A 421 -2.95 3.92 9.88
CA LEU A 421 -3.99 3.73 8.87
C LEU A 421 -3.79 4.65 7.65
N LYS A 422 -3.53 5.95 7.89
CA LYS A 422 -3.46 6.97 6.84
C LYS A 422 -2.12 7.06 6.13
N TRP A 423 -1.04 6.59 6.76
CA TRP A 423 0.32 6.76 6.23
C TRP A 423 1.03 5.43 6.02
N PHE A 424 1.26 4.66 7.08
CA PHE A 424 2.06 3.45 6.98
C PHE A 424 1.35 2.35 6.19
N MET A 425 0.09 2.07 6.53
CA MET A 425 -0.74 1.11 5.80
C MET A 425 -0.94 1.54 4.33
N ALA A 426 -1.18 2.83 4.09
CA ALA A 426 -1.31 3.35 2.73
C ALA A 426 -0.04 3.12 1.89
N THR A 427 1.16 3.28 2.50
CA THR A 427 2.44 2.98 1.83
C THR A 427 2.56 1.48 1.50
N LEU A 428 2.13 0.58 2.39
CA LEU A 428 2.18 -0.86 2.16
C LEU A 428 1.14 -1.33 1.13
N LEU A 429 -0.05 -0.76 1.15
CA LEU A 429 -1.09 -1.03 0.15
C LEU A 429 -0.64 -0.57 -1.25
N ASP A 430 -0.07 0.63 -1.37
CA ASP A 430 0.48 1.13 -2.63
C ASP A 430 1.63 0.24 -3.13
N ARG A 431 2.53 -0.22 -2.24
CA ARG A 431 3.56 -1.22 -2.56
C ARG A 431 2.95 -2.48 -3.13
N MET A 432 1.99 -3.08 -2.44
CA MET A 432 1.35 -4.33 -2.86
C MET A 432 0.63 -4.15 -4.20
N GLU A 433 -0.15 -3.10 -4.34
CA GLU A 433 -0.88 -2.81 -5.58
C GLU A 433 0.06 -2.61 -6.78
N ARG A 434 1.11 -1.78 -6.61
CA ARG A 434 2.04 -1.48 -7.71
C ARG A 434 2.83 -2.70 -8.15
N THR A 435 3.36 -3.46 -7.20
CA THR A 435 4.18 -4.63 -7.52
C THR A 435 3.37 -5.77 -8.10
N SER A 436 2.15 -6.00 -7.63
CA SER A 436 1.31 -7.08 -8.14
C SER A 436 0.69 -6.74 -9.49
N THR A 437 0.09 -5.55 -9.63
CA THR A 437 -0.55 -5.12 -10.89
C THR A 437 0.46 -5.03 -12.04
N TRP A 438 1.70 -4.56 -11.78
CA TRP A 438 2.78 -4.56 -12.77
C TRP A 438 3.05 -5.95 -13.37
N CYS A 439 2.83 -6.99 -12.58
CA CYS A 439 3.03 -8.38 -12.98
C CYS A 439 1.75 -9.06 -13.51
N GLY A 440 0.64 -8.36 -13.62
CA GLY A 440 -0.66 -8.95 -13.98
C GLY A 440 -1.22 -9.88 -12.90
N LEU A 441 -0.88 -9.62 -11.62
CA LEU A 441 -1.38 -10.35 -10.45
C LEU A 441 -2.33 -9.46 -9.65
N SER A 442 -3.53 -9.96 -9.30
CA SER A 442 -4.43 -9.30 -8.34
C SER A 442 -4.04 -9.69 -6.92
N ALA A 443 -3.32 -8.83 -6.21
CA ALA A 443 -3.09 -9.05 -4.78
C ALA A 443 -4.28 -8.51 -3.97
N ARG A 444 -4.90 -9.38 -3.17
CA ARG A 444 -6.06 -9.08 -2.34
C ARG A 444 -5.68 -9.05 -0.88
N VAL A 445 -6.23 -8.07 -0.15
CA VAL A 445 -5.86 -7.80 1.25
C VAL A 445 -7.10 -7.89 2.14
N PRO A 446 -7.59 -9.09 2.45
CA PRO A 446 -8.88 -9.28 3.13
C PRO A 446 -8.93 -8.68 4.54
N ILE A 447 -7.80 -8.59 5.24
CA ILE A 447 -7.75 -7.99 6.58
C ILE A 447 -8.02 -6.47 6.52
N ALA A 448 -7.77 -5.83 5.38
CA ALA A 448 -8.07 -4.41 5.17
C ALA A 448 -9.53 -4.13 4.75
N ASP A 449 -10.45 -5.07 4.90
CA ASP A 449 -11.88 -4.79 4.73
C ASP A 449 -12.32 -3.68 5.69
N TYR A 450 -13.01 -2.67 5.14
CA TYR A 450 -13.42 -1.49 5.92
C TYR A 450 -14.28 -1.85 7.14
N ARG A 451 -15.07 -2.94 7.09
CA ARG A 451 -15.90 -3.42 8.20
C ARG A 451 -15.04 -3.91 9.37
N ILE A 452 -13.90 -4.55 9.07
CA ILE A 452 -12.91 -4.96 10.06
C ILE A 452 -12.26 -3.70 10.66
N ILE A 453 -11.85 -2.75 9.81
CA ILE A 453 -11.23 -1.51 10.25
C ILE A 453 -12.16 -0.73 11.18
N GLU A 454 -13.43 -0.49 10.76
CA GLU A 454 -14.43 0.24 11.58
C GLU A 454 -14.70 -0.45 12.92
N TYR A 455 -14.80 -1.77 12.92
CA TYR A 455 -15.05 -2.52 14.14
C TYR A 455 -13.85 -2.49 15.07
N VAL A 456 -12.68 -2.92 14.59
CA VAL A 456 -11.45 -3.02 15.40
C VAL A 456 -10.94 -1.65 15.84
N TRP A 457 -11.21 -0.56 15.07
CA TRP A 457 -10.90 0.80 15.48
C TRP A 457 -11.41 1.13 16.88
N ASN A 458 -12.61 0.70 17.21
CA ASN A 458 -13.28 1.00 18.46
C ASN A 458 -13.05 -0.02 19.59
N VAL A 459 -12.46 -1.18 19.29
CA VAL A 459 -12.13 -2.19 20.32
C VAL A 459 -11.09 -1.64 21.29
N PRO A 460 -11.30 -1.74 22.63
CA PRO A 460 -10.35 -1.30 23.63
C PRO A 460 -8.99 -1.97 23.50
N TRP A 461 -7.93 -1.22 23.83
CA TRP A 461 -6.56 -1.75 23.76
C TRP A 461 -6.35 -2.96 24.67
N SER A 462 -7.02 -3.01 25.83
CA SER A 462 -7.00 -4.15 26.74
C SER A 462 -7.47 -5.46 26.09
N VAL A 463 -8.29 -5.40 25.04
CA VAL A 463 -8.74 -6.57 24.27
C VAL A 463 -7.82 -6.81 23.06
N LYS A 464 -7.42 -5.74 22.34
CA LYS A 464 -6.50 -5.86 21.20
C LYS A 464 -5.15 -6.45 21.59
N CYS A 465 -4.65 -6.06 22.76
CA CYS A 465 -3.32 -6.42 23.28
C CYS A 465 -3.42 -6.99 24.69
N GLU A 466 -4.36 -7.92 24.89
CA GLU A 466 -4.57 -8.58 26.17
C GLU A 466 -3.27 -9.27 26.65
N ASP A 467 -2.97 -9.14 27.94
CA ASP A 467 -1.75 -9.66 28.60
C ASP A 467 -0.45 -9.12 27.96
N GLY A 468 -0.50 -7.97 27.28
CA GLY A 468 0.65 -7.40 26.57
C GLY A 468 1.03 -8.15 25.29
N ILE A 469 0.19 -9.07 24.81
CA ILE A 469 0.45 -9.87 23.63
C ILE A 469 0.06 -9.08 22.36
N PRO A 470 1.00 -8.78 21.44
CA PRO A 470 0.67 -8.12 20.19
C PRO A 470 -0.36 -8.90 19.38
N LYS A 471 -1.40 -8.19 18.89
CA LYS A 471 -2.50 -8.78 18.11
C LYS A 471 -3.27 -9.88 18.86
N ALA A 472 -3.42 -9.80 20.18
CA ALA A 472 -4.11 -10.81 20.98
C ALA A 472 -5.52 -11.09 20.44
N LEU A 473 -6.26 -10.06 20.04
CA LEU A 473 -7.59 -10.19 19.44
C LEU A 473 -7.56 -11.04 18.15
N LEU A 474 -6.64 -10.76 17.24
CA LEU A 474 -6.49 -11.53 15.98
C LEU A 474 -6.14 -12.99 16.27
N ARG A 475 -5.23 -13.23 17.21
CA ARG A 475 -4.82 -14.59 17.61
C ARG A 475 -5.99 -15.38 18.19
N ARG A 476 -6.79 -14.75 19.06
CA ARG A 476 -7.99 -15.37 19.63
C ARG A 476 -9.06 -15.64 18.57
N ALA A 477 -9.27 -14.71 17.65
CA ALA A 477 -10.18 -14.89 16.52
C ALA A 477 -9.76 -16.04 15.58
N GLY A 478 -8.45 -16.31 15.48
CA GLY A 478 -7.90 -17.42 14.68
C GLY A 478 -7.89 -18.77 15.41
N LYS A 479 -8.34 -18.86 16.67
CA LYS A 479 -8.34 -20.12 17.43
C LYS A 479 -9.22 -21.17 16.75
N GLY A 480 -8.68 -22.39 16.63
CA GLY A 480 -9.35 -23.50 15.95
C GLY A 480 -9.23 -23.49 14.42
N LYS A 481 -8.72 -22.40 13.81
CA LYS A 481 -8.43 -22.30 12.37
C LYS A 481 -6.94 -22.47 12.06
N VAL A 482 -6.08 -22.14 13.00
CA VAL A 482 -4.62 -22.21 12.86
C VAL A 482 -4.05 -22.97 14.05
N PRO A 483 -3.00 -23.80 13.89
CA PRO A 483 -2.35 -24.49 15.02
C PRO A 483 -1.89 -23.50 16.11
N ASP A 484 -2.04 -23.88 17.37
CA ASP A 484 -1.74 -23.01 18.51
C ASP A 484 -0.27 -22.52 18.51
N GLU A 485 0.68 -23.37 18.10
CA GLU A 485 2.09 -22.99 18.00
C GLU A 485 2.31 -21.84 17.01
N VAL A 486 1.59 -21.85 15.88
CA VAL A 486 1.64 -20.78 14.87
C VAL A 486 0.89 -19.54 15.34
N LEU A 487 -0.29 -19.73 15.98
CA LEU A 487 -1.07 -18.63 16.54
C LEU A 487 -0.27 -17.79 17.54
N TRP A 488 0.49 -18.44 18.43
CA TRP A 488 1.25 -17.78 19.48
C TRP A 488 2.70 -17.51 19.14
N ARG A 489 3.11 -17.83 17.89
CA ARG A 489 4.44 -17.51 17.39
C ARG A 489 4.76 -16.02 17.57
N LYS A 490 6.00 -15.73 17.95
CA LYS A 490 6.51 -14.34 17.97
C LYS A 490 6.54 -13.79 16.54
N LYS A 491 6.13 -12.51 16.39
CA LYS A 491 6.13 -11.82 15.10
C LYS A 491 7.52 -11.88 14.44
N SER A 492 7.53 -12.19 13.15
CA SER A 492 8.68 -12.04 12.25
C SER A 492 8.41 -10.88 11.27
N PRO A 493 9.41 -10.04 10.96
CA PRO A 493 9.27 -8.98 9.96
C PRO A 493 9.21 -9.58 8.54
N TYR A 494 8.95 -8.72 7.54
CA TYR A 494 9.12 -9.09 6.13
C TYR A 494 10.55 -9.63 5.90
N PRO A 495 10.73 -10.73 5.13
CA PRO A 495 12.04 -11.33 4.91
C PRO A 495 13.00 -10.35 4.22
N LYS A 496 14.26 -10.42 4.60
CA LYS A 496 15.36 -9.66 4.00
C LYS A 496 16.52 -10.58 3.67
N THR A 497 17.39 -10.15 2.76
CA THR A 497 18.66 -10.86 2.57
C THR A 497 19.64 -10.59 3.72
N TYR A 498 20.24 -11.65 4.23
CA TYR A 498 21.35 -11.60 5.20
C TYR A 498 22.70 -11.77 4.51
N ASN A 499 22.72 -11.99 3.19
CA ASN A 499 23.95 -12.19 2.43
C ASN A 499 24.69 -10.84 2.27
N PRO A 500 25.92 -10.70 2.79
CA PRO A 500 26.68 -9.46 2.72
C PRO A 500 27.06 -9.05 1.29
N GLN A 501 27.02 -9.98 0.33
CA GLN A 501 27.31 -9.68 -1.06
C GLN A 501 26.29 -8.71 -1.68
N TYR A 502 25.05 -8.70 -1.21
CA TYR A 502 24.03 -7.75 -1.70
C TYR A 502 24.44 -6.30 -1.43
N GLU A 503 24.91 -6.01 -0.24
CA GLU A 503 25.35 -4.66 0.09
C GLU A 503 26.60 -4.25 -0.69
N ALA A 504 27.55 -5.18 -0.89
CA ALA A 504 28.73 -4.94 -1.71
C ALA A 504 28.32 -4.61 -3.16
N LEU A 505 27.38 -5.36 -3.72
CA LEU A 505 26.84 -5.12 -5.07
C LEU A 505 26.19 -3.73 -5.20
N LEU A 506 25.39 -3.32 -4.22
CA LEU A 506 24.78 -1.99 -4.20
C LEU A 506 25.84 -0.88 -4.06
N ALA A 507 26.86 -1.10 -3.23
CA ALA A 507 27.95 -0.16 -3.04
C ALA A 507 28.75 0.06 -4.33
N ASP A 508 29.03 -1.01 -5.06
CA ASP A 508 29.72 -0.92 -6.36
C ASP A 508 28.87 -0.19 -7.39
N ARG A 509 27.58 -0.49 -7.49
CA ARG A 509 26.64 0.28 -8.34
C ARG A 509 26.59 1.76 -7.98
N LEU A 510 26.57 2.10 -6.67
CA LEU A 510 26.57 3.51 -6.27
C LEU A 510 27.87 4.23 -6.68
N ARG A 511 29.01 3.54 -6.62
CA ARG A 511 30.29 4.09 -7.10
C ARG A 511 30.24 4.33 -8.62
N GLU A 512 29.80 3.35 -9.38
CA GLU A 512 29.77 3.41 -10.85
C GLU A 512 28.71 4.41 -11.36
N GLU A 513 27.46 4.23 -10.95
CA GLU A 513 26.31 4.95 -11.52
C GLU A 513 26.14 6.37 -10.98
N VAL A 514 26.74 6.68 -9.80
CA VAL A 514 26.56 7.97 -9.14
C VAL A 514 27.89 8.69 -8.90
N LEU A 515 28.85 8.06 -8.21
CA LEU A 515 30.06 8.77 -7.80
C LEU A 515 31.05 8.99 -8.97
N GLN A 516 31.12 8.07 -9.92
CA GLN A 516 31.96 8.15 -11.12
C GLN A 516 31.25 8.80 -12.30
N ASP A 517 29.92 8.59 -12.45
CA ASP A 517 29.13 9.23 -13.51
C ASP A 517 28.89 10.72 -13.20
N THR A 518 29.61 11.59 -13.90
CA THR A 518 29.46 13.04 -13.74
C THR A 518 28.10 13.58 -14.18
N SER A 519 27.35 12.83 -14.98
CA SER A 519 26.00 13.17 -15.46
C SER A 519 24.88 12.72 -14.51
N ALA A 520 25.19 11.98 -13.46
CA ALA A 520 24.21 11.45 -12.52
C ALA A 520 23.42 12.59 -11.83
N PRO A 521 22.10 12.72 -12.06
CA PRO A 521 21.33 13.89 -11.62
C PRO A 521 21.27 14.03 -10.09
N ILE A 522 21.29 12.94 -9.32
CA ILE A 522 21.29 13.00 -7.87
C ILE A 522 22.52 13.69 -7.27
N ARG A 523 23.62 13.81 -8.01
CA ARG A 523 24.82 14.53 -7.57
C ARG A 523 24.57 16.01 -7.29
N ALA A 524 23.51 16.57 -7.84
CA ALA A 524 23.08 17.93 -7.50
C ALA A 524 22.73 18.06 -6.00
N PHE A 525 22.31 16.97 -5.38
CA PHE A 525 21.87 16.89 -3.98
C PHE A 525 22.87 16.19 -3.07
N LEU A 526 23.56 15.16 -3.58
CA LEU A 526 24.42 14.28 -2.81
C LEU A 526 25.79 14.91 -2.51
N ASP A 527 26.26 14.80 -1.26
CA ASP A 527 27.64 15.10 -0.89
C ASP A 527 28.53 13.88 -1.14
N ARG A 528 29.42 14.00 -2.13
CA ARG A 528 30.32 12.91 -2.55
C ARG A 528 31.16 12.37 -1.38
N LYS A 529 31.73 13.26 -0.55
CA LYS A 529 32.60 12.84 0.57
C LYS A 529 31.81 12.12 1.66
N LYS A 530 30.58 12.56 1.93
CA LYS A 530 29.68 11.88 2.87
C LYS A 530 29.29 10.50 2.33
N ALA A 531 28.97 10.38 1.03
CA ALA A 531 28.64 9.12 0.39
C ALA A 531 29.83 8.14 0.39
N GLU A 532 31.04 8.58 0.02
CA GLU A 532 32.27 7.76 0.07
C GLU A 532 32.56 7.26 1.50
N ARG A 533 32.43 8.13 2.51
CA ARG A 533 32.59 7.73 3.91
C ARG A 533 31.55 6.71 4.33
N PHE A 534 30.31 6.90 3.95
CA PHE A 534 29.21 5.99 4.23
C PHE A 534 29.46 4.59 3.67
N LEU A 535 29.93 4.48 2.43
CA LEU A 535 30.26 3.20 1.79
C LEU A 535 31.45 2.47 2.48
N ASN A 536 32.30 3.19 3.16
CA ASN A 536 33.45 2.65 3.88
C ASN A 536 33.22 2.49 5.40
N SER A 537 32.05 2.88 5.92
CA SER A 537 31.71 2.79 7.34
C SER A 537 31.15 1.41 7.71
N PRO A 538 31.19 1.02 9.00
CA PRO A 538 30.40 -0.09 9.49
C PRO A 538 28.91 0.14 9.16
N LYS A 539 28.29 -0.87 8.61
CA LYS A 539 27.06 -0.79 7.83
C LYS A 539 25.77 -0.86 8.65
N ASP A 540 25.90 -0.96 9.96
CA ASP A 540 24.79 -0.95 10.91
C ASP A 540 24.93 0.27 11.82
N TYR A 541 24.14 1.32 11.58
CA TYR A 541 24.11 2.48 12.47
C TYR A 541 23.11 2.31 13.62
N GLY A 542 22.60 1.08 13.85
CA GLY A 542 21.70 0.78 14.96
C GLY A 542 20.33 1.46 14.89
N LYS A 543 20.00 2.12 13.78
CA LYS A 543 18.75 2.85 13.58
C LYS A 543 18.03 2.35 12.32
N PRO A 544 16.70 2.17 12.35
CA PRO A 544 15.95 1.82 11.15
C PRO A 544 15.90 3.01 10.17
N TRP A 545 15.99 2.69 8.89
CA TRP A 545 15.81 3.69 7.83
C TRP A 545 14.34 4.10 7.67
N TYR A 546 13.44 3.11 7.67
CA TYR A 546 11.99 3.28 7.61
C TYR A 546 11.31 2.03 8.20
N GLY A 547 10.35 2.20 9.09
CA GLY A 547 9.67 1.09 9.75
C GLY A 547 10.62 0.28 10.65
N GLN A 548 10.73 -1.01 10.38
CA GLN A 548 11.63 -1.94 11.09
C GLN A 548 12.87 -2.30 10.27
N LEU A 549 13.06 -1.66 9.11
CA LEU A 549 14.05 -2.05 8.13
C LEU A 549 15.42 -1.49 8.47
N MET A 550 16.44 -2.30 8.21
CA MET A 550 17.85 -1.96 8.46
C MET A 550 18.38 -0.98 7.43
N ALA A 551 19.30 -0.19 7.85
CA ALA A 551 19.60 1.08 7.25
C ALA A 551 20.59 1.07 6.06
N GLY A 552 21.67 0.27 6.11
CA GLY A 552 22.77 0.35 5.15
C GLY A 552 22.38 0.09 3.70
N PRO A 553 22.01 -1.15 3.35
CA PRO A 553 21.63 -1.50 1.99
C PRO A 553 20.45 -0.68 1.46
N GLN A 554 19.44 -0.41 2.31
CA GLN A 554 18.28 0.35 1.89
C GLN A 554 18.57 1.80 1.57
N MET A 555 19.50 2.42 2.31
CA MET A 555 19.95 3.79 2.03
C MET A 555 20.64 3.87 0.68
N ILE A 556 21.55 2.92 0.39
CA ILE A 556 22.23 2.84 -0.90
C ILE A 556 21.20 2.61 -2.02
N ALA A 557 20.32 1.65 -1.83
CA ALA A 557 19.25 1.32 -2.79
C ALA A 557 18.35 2.51 -3.07
N TYR A 558 17.95 3.27 -2.04
CA TYR A 558 17.09 4.43 -2.21
C TYR A 558 17.78 5.57 -2.99
N VAL A 559 19.07 5.82 -2.74
CA VAL A 559 19.86 6.80 -3.52
C VAL A 559 19.95 6.38 -4.98
N LEU A 560 20.21 5.08 -5.25
CA LEU A 560 20.21 4.53 -6.61
C LEU A 560 18.85 4.68 -7.29
N GLN A 561 17.75 4.42 -6.58
CA GLN A 561 16.39 4.60 -7.09
C GLN A 561 16.10 6.06 -7.44
N ILE A 562 16.50 7.03 -6.60
CA ILE A 562 16.33 8.45 -6.89
C ILE A 562 17.13 8.82 -8.15
N ASN A 563 18.38 8.37 -8.26
CA ASN A 563 19.21 8.65 -9.43
C ASN A 563 18.58 8.12 -10.72
N TYR A 564 18.17 6.85 -10.71
CA TYR A 564 17.50 6.21 -11.82
C TYR A 564 16.20 6.94 -12.20
N TRP A 565 15.36 7.24 -11.23
CA TRP A 565 14.11 7.95 -11.41
C TRP A 565 14.29 9.34 -12.04
N MET A 566 15.23 10.13 -11.51
CA MET A 566 15.53 11.45 -12.03
C MET A 566 16.03 11.39 -13.48
N LYS A 567 16.85 10.40 -13.80
CA LYS A 567 17.41 10.20 -15.16
C LYS A 567 16.32 9.73 -16.12
N LYS A 568 15.55 8.72 -15.74
CA LYS A 568 14.51 8.11 -16.59
C LYS A 568 13.40 9.07 -16.95
N TYR A 569 12.86 9.77 -15.96
CA TYR A 569 11.73 10.70 -16.14
C TYR A 569 12.16 12.13 -16.46
N GLN A 570 13.46 12.38 -16.62
CA GLN A 570 14.01 13.71 -16.94
C GLN A 570 13.49 14.79 -15.98
N ILE A 571 13.54 14.49 -14.67
CA ILE A 571 12.97 15.32 -13.61
C ILE A 571 13.55 16.73 -13.66
N GLN A 572 12.68 17.73 -13.72
CA GLN A 572 13.03 19.13 -13.64
C GLN A 572 12.87 19.63 -12.19
N ILE A 573 13.83 20.44 -11.72
CA ILE A 573 13.76 21.08 -10.41
C ILE A 573 13.43 22.56 -10.61
N LYS A 574 12.34 23.03 -10.02
CA LYS A 574 11.90 24.45 -10.11
C LYS A 574 11.45 24.92 -8.71
N LEU A 575 12.38 25.53 -7.96
CA LEU A 575 12.17 26.07 -6.60
C LEU A 575 11.67 27.50 -6.64
#